data_7657aced02d92135d60c0110f8b0c747
#
_entry.id   7657aced02d92135d60c0110f8b0c747
#
_cell.length_a   1.000
_cell.length_b   1.000
_cell.length_c   1.000
_cell.angle_alpha   90.00
_cell.angle_beta   90.00
_cell.angle_gamma   90.00
#
_symmetry.space_group_name_H-M   'P 1'
#
loop_
_entity.id
_entity.type
_entity.pdbx_description
1 polymer ?
#
loop_
_entity_poly.entity_id
_entity_poly.type
_entity_poly.pdbx_seq_one_letter_code
_entity_poly.pdbx_strand_id
1 'polypeptide(L)'
;MRYYFSKLDKEGREIYKKLYFGMQNFEKKISLKGTENIVREIYYMIIKDNPMMFFVHPSKLTYFKIGNYVWIEPIYVYRQEEANQIMNEINIKLKPLEKKLKTINTKLERERFIHKYLLENVRYKYNCSEDDFECHTVVGSFLYKQAVCDGISKAFKQLCDLARINCNVVFGDSWNEYEKPQKHAWNMVKIDKDWYHIDVTWNINLSQIFKYVRYDYFNIRESDVIKDHRNFDK
;
A
#
# COMPACT_ATOMS: atom_id res chain seq x y z
N MET A 1 2.12 5.66 10.34
CA MET A 1 3.35 5.06 10.93
C MET A 1 3.95 4.10 9.92
N ARG A 2 5.27 4.11 9.75
CA ARG A 2 5.96 3.21 8.83
C ARG A 2 6.22 1.87 9.54
N TYR A 3 5.41 0.88 9.24
CA TYR A 3 5.42 -0.42 9.91
C TYR A 3 6.73 -1.18 9.72
N TYR A 4 7.15 -1.34 8.45
CA TYR A 4 8.39 -2.07 8.13
C TYR A 4 9.63 -1.33 8.63
N PHE A 5 9.68 0.00 8.51
CA PHE A 5 10.75 0.82 9.08
C PHE A 5 10.92 0.58 10.58
N SER A 6 9.84 0.41 11.33
CA SER A 6 9.89 0.20 12.78
C SER A 6 10.56 -1.12 13.18
N LYS A 7 10.53 -2.13 12.31
CA LYS A 7 11.13 -3.46 12.52
C LYS A 7 12.61 -3.55 12.18
N LEU A 8 13.16 -2.58 11.44
CA LEU A 8 14.56 -2.56 11.04
C LEU A 8 15.47 -2.23 12.22
N ASP A 9 16.65 -2.84 12.23
CA ASP A 9 17.76 -2.45 13.06
C ASP A 9 18.35 -1.08 12.66
N LYS A 10 19.43 -0.66 13.30
CA LYS A 10 20.06 0.65 13.04
C LYS A 10 20.58 0.75 11.58
N GLU A 11 21.25 -0.27 11.10
CA GLU A 11 21.83 -0.28 9.74
C GLU A 11 20.72 -0.30 8.67
N GLY A 12 19.72 -1.15 8.83
CA GLY A 12 18.57 -1.19 7.94
C GLY A 12 17.79 0.13 7.89
N ARG A 13 17.67 0.84 9.03
CA ARG A 13 17.05 2.17 9.07
C ARG A 13 17.84 3.22 8.31
N GLU A 14 19.18 3.19 8.35
CA GLU A 14 20.01 4.11 7.57
C GLU A 14 19.89 3.83 6.06
N ILE A 15 19.90 2.56 5.64
CA ILE A 15 19.64 2.17 4.25
C ILE A 15 18.26 2.65 3.81
N TYR A 16 17.24 2.39 4.63
CA TYR A 16 15.85 2.81 4.34
C TYR A 16 15.74 4.32 4.14
N LYS A 17 16.29 5.13 5.06
CA LYS A 17 16.24 6.59 4.96
C LYS A 17 16.94 7.08 3.70
N LYS A 18 18.17 6.62 3.45
CA LYS A 18 18.95 7.06 2.29
C LYS A 18 18.23 6.73 0.98
N LEU A 19 17.71 5.50 0.86
CA LEU A 19 16.98 5.07 -0.32
C LEU A 19 15.65 5.82 -0.47
N TYR A 20 14.90 5.98 0.62
CA TYR A 20 13.64 6.74 0.63
C TYR A 20 13.84 8.19 0.16
N PHE A 21 14.81 8.92 0.74
CA PHE A 21 15.07 10.30 0.37
C PHE A 21 15.63 10.43 -1.03
N GLY A 22 16.52 9.51 -1.46
CA GLY A 22 17.02 9.50 -2.83
C GLY A 22 15.89 9.32 -3.85
N MET A 23 14.96 8.39 -3.62
CA MET A 23 13.79 8.23 -4.47
C MET A 23 12.86 9.46 -4.44
N GLN A 24 12.61 10.05 -3.28
CA GLN A 24 11.81 11.28 -3.15
C GLN A 24 12.41 12.47 -3.93
N ASN A 25 13.71 12.55 -4.01
CA ASN A 25 14.44 13.57 -4.75
C ASN A 25 14.68 13.23 -6.22
N PHE A 26 14.12 12.12 -6.71
CA PHE A 26 14.31 11.63 -8.07
C PHE A 26 15.79 11.41 -8.44
N GLU A 27 16.60 10.98 -7.47
CA GLU A 27 17.99 10.62 -7.73
C GLU A 27 18.07 9.45 -8.71
N LYS A 28 18.85 9.59 -9.76
CA LYS A 28 19.02 8.55 -10.77
C LYS A 28 19.80 7.34 -10.27
N LYS A 29 20.72 7.58 -9.32
CA LYS A 29 21.58 6.54 -8.73
C LYS A 29 21.75 6.79 -7.24
N ILE A 30 21.51 5.78 -6.43
CA ILE A 30 21.61 5.84 -4.98
C ILE A 30 22.60 4.77 -4.54
N SER A 31 23.73 5.16 -3.94
CA SER A 31 24.73 4.21 -3.42
C SER A 31 24.42 3.86 -1.97
N LEU A 32 24.44 2.59 -1.62
CA LEU A 32 24.09 2.06 -0.31
C LEU A 32 25.18 1.08 0.16
N LYS A 33 25.54 1.12 1.43
CA LYS A 33 26.41 0.11 2.02
C LYS A 33 25.52 -1.08 2.44
N GLY A 34 25.87 -2.30 2.02
CA GLY A 34 25.09 -3.49 2.36
C GLY A 34 25.16 -4.56 1.28
N THR A 35 24.35 -5.60 1.42
CA THR A 35 24.18 -6.66 0.43
C THR A 35 23.01 -6.36 -0.49
N GLU A 36 23.03 -6.91 -1.69
CA GLU A 36 21.94 -6.76 -2.68
C GLU A 36 20.60 -7.20 -2.12
N ASN A 37 20.56 -8.32 -1.40
CA ASN A 37 19.32 -8.84 -0.81
C ASN A 37 18.71 -7.86 0.21
N ILE A 38 19.52 -7.37 1.16
CA ILE A 38 19.07 -6.43 2.18
C ILE A 38 18.55 -5.15 1.53
N VAL A 39 19.27 -4.60 0.56
CA VAL A 39 18.88 -3.35 -0.12
C VAL A 39 17.58 -3.54 -0.91
N ARG A 40 17.43 -4.69 -1.60
CA ARG A 40 16.20 -5.01 -2.33
C ARG A 40 15.00 -5.21 -1.40
N GLU A 41 15.17 -5.93 -0.29
CA GLU A 41 14.11 -6.09 0.70
C GLU A 41 13.67 -4.74 1.27
N ILE A 42 14.62 -3.87 1.63
CA ILE A 42 14.32 -2.53 2.13
C ILE A 42 13.61 -1.68 1.07
N TYR A 43 13.97 -1.81 -0.21
CA TYR A 43 13.24 -1.14 -1.30
C TYR A 43 11.74 -1.51 -1.29
N TYR A 44 11.43 -2.80 -1.22
CA TYR A 44 10.04 -3.25 -1.14
C TYR A 44 9.33 -2.78 0.14
N MET A 45 10.03 -2.77 1.28
CA MET A 45 9.50 -2.22 2.53
C MET A 45 9.14 -0.73 2.40
N ILE A 46 9.98 0.05 1.69
CA ILE A 46 9.70 1.47 1.44
C ILE A 46 8.42 1.64 0.63
N ILE A 47 8.25 0.87 -0.44
CA ILE A 47 7.06 0.95 -1.29
C ILE A 47 5.79 0.57 -0.51
N LYS A 48 5.85 -0.44 0.35
CA LYS A 48 4.73 -0.86 1.22
C LYS A 48 4.39 0.19 2.28
N ASP A 49 5.41 0.80 2.90
CA ASP A 49 5.24 1.80 3.95
C ASP A 49 4.76 3.16 3.44
N ASN A 50 5.00 3.47 2.16
CA ASN A 50 4.79 4.82 1.61
C ASN A 50 3.93 4.79 0.34
N PRO A 51 2.61 4.64 0.45
CA PRO A 51 1.70 4.53 -0.69
C PRO A 51 1.77 5.73 -1.67
N MET A 52 2.17 6.89 -1.16
CA MET A 52 2.33 8.11 -1.97
C MET A 52 3.62 8.14 -2.81
N MET A 53 4.43 7.08 -2.78
CA MET A 53 5.57 6.90 -3.71
C MET A 53 5.12 6.22 -5.02
N PHE A 54 3.95 6.54 -5.51
CA PHE A 54 3.35 6.01 -6.73
C PHE A 54 4.18 6.27 -8.00
N PHE A 55 5.11 7.21 -7.96
CA PHE A 55 5.98 7.60 -9.06
C PHE A 55 7.20 6.68 -9.26
N VAL A 56 7.42 5.73 -8.34
CA VAL A 56 8.49 4.73 -8.43
C VAL A 56 7.87 3.38 -8.76
N HIS A 57 8.45 2.64 -9.71
CA HIS A 57 7.98 1.31 -10.08
C HIS A 57 8.09 0.34 -8.90
N PRO A 58 7.02 -0.35 -8.48
CA PRO A 58 7.00 -1.10 -7.21
C PRO A 58 7.89 -2.35 -7.21
N SER A 59 8.18 -2.93 -8.37
CA SER A 59 8.88 -4.22 -8.48
C SER A 59 10.08 -4.22 -9.43
N LYS A 60 10.19 -3.23 -10.33
CA LYS A 60 11.31 -3.13 -11.28
C LYS A 60 12.33 -2.11 -10.77
N LEU A 61 13.55 -2.53 -10.59
CA LEU A 61 14.71 -1.68 -10.26
C LEU A 61 15.96 -2.29 -10.89
N THR A 62 16.89 -1.44 -11.26
CA THR A 62 18.23 -1.85 -11.64
C THR A 62 19.18 -1.68 -10.47
N TYR A 63 20.06 -2.64 -10.25
CA TYR A 63 21.09 -2.56 -9.23
C TYR A 63 22.40 -3.19 -9.71
N PHE A 64 23.50 -2.73 -9.18
CA PHE A 64 24.83 -3.30 -9.41
C PHE A 64 25.72 -3.06 -8.19
N LYS A 65 26.73 -3.93 -8.03
CA LYS A 65 27.64 -3.88 -6.89
C LYS A 65 29.03 -3.38 -7.31
N ILE A 66 29.57 -2.44 -6.54
CA ILE A 66 30.94 -1.97 -6.68
C ILE A 66 31.59 -2.01 -5.29
N GLY A 67 32.55 -2.91 -5.07
CA GLY A 67 33.16 -3.12 -3.76
C GLY A 67 32.14 -3.50 -2.70
N ASN A 68 32.06 -2.73 -1.63
CA ASN A 68 31.11 -2.91 -0.52
C ASN A 68 29.82 -2.08 -0.67
N TYR A 69 29.57 -1.50 -1.85
CA TYR A 69 28.40 -0.68 -2.10
C TYR A 69 27.51 -1.33 -3.15
N VAL A 70 26.21 -1.26 -2.90
CA VAL A 70 25.16 -1.56 -3.85
C VAL A 70 24.63 -0.23 -4.38
N TRP A 71 24.55 -0.12 -5.69
CA TRP A 71 23.98 1.03 -6.38
C TRP A 71 22.61 0.65 -6.89
N ILE A 72 21.60 1.47 -6.58
CA ILE A 72 20.23 1.33 -7.05
C ILE A 72 19.95 2.42 -8.07
N GLU A 73 19.37 2.03 -9.18
CA GLU A 73 18.77 2.93 -10.16
C GLU A 73 17.25 2.72 -10.12
N PRO A 74 16.49 3.56 -9.38
CA PRO A 74 15.04 3.46 -9.32
C PRO A 74 14.44 3.71 -10.71
N ILE A 75 13.40 2.96 -11.06
CA ILE A 75 12.65 3.22 -12.28
C ILE A 75 11.51 4.17 -11.93
N TYR A 76 11.59 5.41 -12.39
CA TYR A 76 10.54 6.40 -12.23
C TYR A 76 9.56 6.29 -13.40
N VAL A 77 8.28 6.12 -13.07
CA VAL A 77 7.18 5.97 -14.05
C VAL A 77 6.56 7.30 -14.47
N TYR A 78 6.90 8.37 -13.73
CA TYR A 78 6.56 9.75 -14.03
C TYR A 78 7.81 10.63 -13.95
N ARG A 79 7.83 11.74 -14.68
CA ARG A 79 8.78 12.80 -14.44
C ARG A 79 8.46 13.53 -13.14
N GLN A 80 9.44 14.18 -12.54
CA GLN A 80 9.28 14.82 -11.23
C GLN A 80 8.15 15.86 -11.21
N GLU A 81 8.05 16.70 -12.24
CA GLU A 81 7.01 17.71 -12.34
C GLU A 81 5.61 17.09 -12.44
N GLU A 82 5.47 16.04 -13.24
CA GLU A 82 4.22 15.28 -13.40
C GLU A 82 3.82 14.59 -12.10
N ALA A 83 4.76 13.93 -11.41
CA ALA A 83 4.52 13.32 -10.11
C ALA A 83 4.07 14.36 -9.07
N ASN A 84 4.66 15.56 -9.07
CA ASN A 84 4.25 16.65 -8.17
C ASN A 84 2.84 17.16 -8.48
N GLN A 85 2.44 17.24 -9.74
CA GLN A 85 1.07 17.61 -10.13
C GLN A 85 0.06 16.57 -9.64
N ILE A 86 0.31 15.27 -9.94
CA ILE A 86 -0.53 14.15 -9.47
C ILE A 86 -0.62 14.13 -7.94
N MET A 87 0.52 14.32 -7.25
CA MET A 87 0.57 14.40 -5.78
C MET A 87 -0.33 15.51 -5.24
N ASN A 88 -0.28 16.69 -5.87
CA ASN A 88 -1.11 17.82 -5.47
C ASN A 88 -2.61 17.52 -5.70
N GLU A 89 -2.98 16.93 -6.83
CA GLU A 89 -4.37 16.54 -7.10
C GLU A 89 -4.90 15.53 -6.08
N ILE A 90 -4.10 14.51 -5.72
CA ILE A 90 -4.45 13.56 -4.67
C ILE A 90 -4.62 14.28 -3.34
N ASN A 91 -3.69 15.15 -2.95
CA ASN A 91 -3.76 15.88 -1.69
C ASN A 91 -5.01 16.78 -1.59
N ILE A 92 -5.42 17.42 -2.70
CA ILE A 92 -6.67 18.20 -2.75
C ILE A 92 -7.88 17.30 -2.44
N LYS A 93 -7.93 16.09 -3.00
CA LYS A 93 -9.03 15.13 -2.73
C LYS A 93 -8.97 14.56 -1.32
N LEU A 94 -7.79 14.37 -0.74
CA LEU A 94 -7.62 13.81 0.60
C LEU A 94 -7.89 14.84 1.72
N LYS A 95 -7.70 16.13 1.47
CA LYS A 95 -7.87 17.20 2.48
C LYS A 95 -9.25 17.22 3.17
N PRO A 96 -10.39 17.09 2.46
CA PRO A 96 -11.70 16.97 3.11
C PRO A 96 -11.84 15.71 3.97
N LEU A 97 -11.27 14.58 3.51
CA LEU A 97 -11.31 13.32 4.24
C LEU A 97 -10.48 13.41 5.53
N GLU A 98 -9.28 13.98 5.46
CA GLU A 98 -8.44 14.22 6.64
C GLU A 98 -9.17 15.11 7.66
N LYS A 99 -9.83 16.19 7.20
CA LYS A 99 -10.63 17.06 8.08
C LYS A 99 -11.75 16.28 8.75
N LYS A 100 -12.48 15.43 7.99
CA LYS A 100 -13.54 14.57 8.53
C LYS A 100 -13.01 13.55 9.53
N LEU A 101 -11.91 12.87 9.22
CA LEU A 101 -11.29 11.87 10.11
C LEU A 101 -10.87 12.47 11.46
N LYS A 102 -10.45 13.74 11.49
CA LYS A 102 -10.11 14.45 12.74
C LYS A 102 -11.32 14.70 13.66
N THR A 103 -12.54 14.70 13.13
CA THR A 103 -13.79 14.88 13.93
C THR A 103 -14.33 13.56 14.48
N ILE A 104 -13.80 12.41 14.08
CA ILE A 104 -14.24 11.08 14.53
C ILE A 104 -13.39 10.69 15.73
N ASN A 105 -14.01 10.27 16.82
CA ASN A 105 -13.33 10.10 18.10
C ASN A 105 -12.48 8.82 18.15
N THR A 106 -13.03 7.67 17.81
CA THR A 106 -12.35 6.38 17.96
C THR A 106 -11.63 5.92 16.70
N LYS A 107 -10.59 5.10 16.87
CA LYS A 107 -9.89 4.50 15.72
C LYS A 107 -10.79 3.58 14.92
N LEU A 108 -11.62 2.79 15.58
CA LEU A 108 -12.56 1.88 14.93
C LEU A 108 -13.59 2.62 14.07
N GLU A 109 -14.12 3.73 14.54
CA GLU A 109 -15.05 4.53 13.75
C GLU A 109 -14.37 5.20 12.55
N ARG A 110 -13.11 5.68 12.72
CA ARG A 110 -12.31 6.20 11.59
C ARG A 110 -12.06 5.12 10.56
N GLU A 111 -11.70 3.91 10.99
CA GLU A 111 -11.50 2.77 10.12
C GLU A 111 -12.77 2.39 9.35
N ARG A 112 -13.92 2.33 10.02
CA ARG A 112 -15.23 2.08 9.39
C ARG A 112 -15.57 3.16 8.35
N PHE A 113 -15.27 4.42 8.67
CA PHE A 113 -15.45 5.51 7.72
C PHE A 113 -14.55 5.33 6.48
N ILE A 114 -13.27 5.01 6.66
CA ILE A 114 -12.32 4.76 5.57
C ILE A 114 -12.78 3.59 4.71
N HIS A 115 -13.14 2.47 5.33
CA HIS A 115 -13.64 1.29 4.65
C HIS A 115 -14.87 1.62 3.80
N LYS A 116 -15.89 2.20 4.41
CA LYS A 116 -17.11 2.62 3.71
C LYS A 116 -16.82 3.59 2.56
N TYR A 117 -15.95 4.57 2.79
CA TYR A 117 -15.55 5.53 1.75
C TYR A 117 -14.97 4.82 0.52
N LEU A 118 -14.08 3.85 0.70
CA LEU A 118 -13.49 3.11 -0.41
C LEU A 118 -14.52 2.24 -1.13
N LEU A 119 -15.41 1.56 -0.40
CA LEU A 119 -16.49 0.74 -0.99
C LEU A 119 -17.45 1.58 -1.86
N GLU A 120 -17.70 2.82 -1.47
CA GLU A 120 -18.61 3.74 -2.19
C GLU A 120 -17.93 4.44 -3.37
N ASN A 121 -16.62 4.65 -3.33
CA ASN A 121 -15.90 5.52 -4.27
C ASN A 121 -14.91 4.79 -5.19
N VAL A 122 -14.59 3.53 -4.94
CA VAL A 122 -13.63 2.77 -5.76
C VAL A 122 -14.31 1.52 -6.32
N ARG A 123 -13.95 1.18 -7.56
CA ARG A 123 -14.36 -0.06 -8.24
C ARG A 123 -13.15 -0.93 -8.50
N TYR A 124 -13.34 -2.24 -8.44
CA TYR A 124 -12.29 -3.16 -8.87
C TYR A 124 -12.12 -3.13 -10.39
N LYS A 125 -10.87 -3.05 -10.85
CA LYS A 125 -10.53 -3.01 -12.29
C LYS A 125 -10.15 -4.41 -12.77
N TYR A 126 -11.09 -5.15 -13.33
CA TYR A 126 -10.88 -6.55 -13.76
C TYR A 126 -9.85 -6.70 -14.90
N ASN A 127 -9.78 -5.76 -15.83
CA ASN A 127 -8.88 -5.79 -16.99
C ASN A 127 -7.71 -4.84 -16.80
N CYS A 128 -6.93 -5.03 -15.73
CA CYS A 128 -5.72 -4.28 -15.47
C CYS A 128 -4.52 -5.10 -15.95
N SER A 129 -3.75 -4.58 -16.89
CA SER A 129 -2.48 -5.17 -17.31
C SER A 129 -1.34 -4.72 -16.40
N GLU A 130 -0.19 -5.41 -16.45
CA GLU A 130 1.02 -4.98 -15.71
C GLU A 130 1.53 -3.60 -16.16
N ASP A 131 1.23 -3.18 -17.38
CA ASP A 131 1.62 -1.88 -17.93
C ASP A 131 0.64 -0.75 -17.54
N ASP A 132 -0.54 -1.10 -17.00
CA ASP A 132 -1.53 -0.15 -16.49
C ASP A 132 -1.20 0.23 -15.04
N PHE A 133 -0.11 0.95 -14.91
CA PHE A 133 0.57 1.21 -13.66
C PHE A 133 -0.32 1.91 -12.61
N GLU A 134 -1.20 2.81 -13.04
CA GLU A 134 -2.04 3.60 -12.15
C GLU A 134 -2.97 2.72 -11.31
N CYS A 135 -3.54 1.63 -11.88
CA CYS A 135 -4.46 0.77 -11.14
C CYS A 135 -3.78 0.01 -9.98
N HIS A 136 -2.45 -0.10 -9.99
CA HIS A 136 -1.63 -0.70 -8.95
C HIS A 136 -1.20 0.30 -7.85
N THR A 137 -1.64 1.55 -7.94
CA THR A 137 -1.23 2.63 -7.05
C THR A 137 -2.42 3.40 -6.48
N VAL A 138 -2.13 4.33 -5.58
CA VAL A 138 -3.13 5.27 -5.04
C VAL A 138 -3.75 6.17 -6.10
N VAL A 139 -3.07 6.35 -7.26
CA VAL A 139 -3.58 7.13 -8.40
C VAL A 139 -4.88 6.53 -8.92
N GLY A 140 -4.89 5.22 -9.19
CA GLY A 140 -6.10 4.51 -9.62
C GLY A 140 -7.26 4.67 -8.65
N SER A 141 -6.99 4.48 -7.36
CA SER A 141 -8.03 4.58 -6.33
C SER A 141 -8.54 6.01 -6.13
N PHE A 142 -7.67 7.02 -6.03
CA PHE A 142 -8.09 8.37 -5.66
C PHE A 142 -8.46 9.25 -6.86
N LEU A 143 -7.79 9.09 -8.01
CA LEU A 143 -8.08 9.93 -9.18
C LEU A 143 -9.04 9.26 -10.15
N TYR A 144 -8.80 8.00 -10.49
CA TYR A 144 -9.61 7.27 -11.50
C TYR A 144 -10.74 6.45 -10.90
N LYS A 145 -10.76 6.27 -9.56
CA LYS A 145 -11.77 5.48 -8.84
C LYS A 145 -11.87 4.01 -9.30
N GLN A 146 -10.80 3.52 -9.88
CA GLN A 146 -10.63 2.14 -10.34
C GLN A 146 -9.22 1.65 -10.03
N ALA A 147 -9.12 0.52 -9.32
CA ALA A 147 -7.84 -0.07 -8.96
C ALA A 147 -7.98 -1.58 -8.76
N VAL A 148 -6.85 -2.28 -8.75
CA VAL A 148 -6.74 -3.66 -8.33
C VAL A 148 -6.37 -3.75 -6.84
N CYS A 149 -6.20 -4.95 -6.31
CA CYS A 149 -6.05 -5.21 -4.88
C CYS A 149 -4.92 -4.39 -4.22
N ASP A 150 -3.75 -4.27 -4.84
CA ASP A 150 -2.63 -3.51 -4.26
C ASP A 150 -2.85 -1.99 -4.32
N GLY A 151 -3.49 -1.46 -5.37
CA GLY A 151 -3.89 -0.05 -5.44
C GLY A 151 -4.94 0.31 -4.39
N ILE A 152 -5.92 -0.57 -4.15
CA ILE A 152 -6.96 -0.41 -3.12
C ILE A 152 -6.33 -0.49 -1.72
N SER A 153 -5.46 -1.48 -1.47
CA SER A 153 -4.78 -1.66 -0.19
C SER A 153 -3.84 -0.49 0.15
N LYS A 154 -3.15 0.06 -0.85
CA LYS A 154 -2.34 1.28 -0.70
C LYS A 154 -3.19 2.51 -0.38
N ALA A 155 -4.37 2.64 -1.02
CA ALA A 155 -5.29 3.73 -0.71
C ALA A 155 -5.86 3.63 0.71
N PHE A 156 -6.24 2.42 1.15
CA PHE A 156 -6.65 2.17 2.52
C PHE A 156 -5.55 2.53 3.52
N LYS A 157 -4.31 2.08 3.27
CA LYS A 157 -3.14 2.43 4.08
C LYS A 157 -2.93 3.94 4.16
N GLN A 158 -3.02 4.67 3.05
CA GLN A 158 -2.85 6.12 3.03
C GLN A 158 -3.91 6.83 3.89
N LEU A 159 -5.18 6.40 3.82
CA LEU A 159 -6.24 6.95 4.65
C LEU A 159 -6.07 6.60 6.13
N CYS A 160 -5.59 5.39 6.44
CA CYS A 160 -5.21 5.01 7.81
C CYS A 160 -4.09 5.90 8.37
N ASP A 161 -3.09 6.25 7.56
CA ASP A 161 -2.03 7.16 7.98
C ASP A 161 -2.57 8.56 8.33
N LEU A 162 -3.48 9.10 7.51
CA LEU A 162 -4.19 10.35 7.81
C LEU A 162 -5.03 10.26 9.09
N ALA A 163 -5.62 9.10 9.35
CA ALA A 163 -6.41 8.81 10.54
C ALA A 163 -5.58 8.48 11.78
N ARG A 164 -4.24 8.40 11.66
CA ARG A 164 -3.30 7.94 12.72
C ARG A 164 -3.60 6.52 13.22
N ILE A 165 -4.01 5.65 12.31
CA ILE A 165 -4.21 4.22 12.54
C ILE A 165 -2.96 3.49 12.04
N ASN A 166 -2.40 2.60 12.86
CA ASN A 166 -1.31 1.74 12.42
C ASN A 166 -1.85 0.73 11.42
N CYS A 167 -1.35 0.78 10.20
CA CYS A 167 -1.76 -0.07 9.11
C CYS A 167 -0.55 -0.43 8.24
N ASN A 168 -0.52 -1.64 7.72
CA ASN A 168 0.43 -2.07 6.69
C ASN A 168 -0.29 -2.74 5.53
N VAL A 169 0.35 -2.72 4.36
CA VAL A 169 -0.07 -3.49 3.19
C VAL A 169 0.57 -4.87 3.30
N VAL A 170 -0.22 -5.90 3.11
CA VAL A 170 0.17 -7.31 3.14
C VAL A 170 0.07 -7.87 1.73
N PHE A 171 1.05 -8.65 1.31
CA PHE A 171 1.05 -9.40 0.07
C PHE A 171 1.11 -10.90 0.36
N GLY A 172 0.31 -11.66 -0.36
CA GLY A 172 0.23 -13.11 -0.21
C GLY A 172 -0.57 -13.75 -1.33
N ASP A 173 -1.16 -14.88 -1.03
CA ASP A 173 -2.05 -15.59 -1.94
C ASP A 173 -3.46 -15.61 -1.35
N SER A 174 -4.47 -15.45 -2.19
CA SER A 174 -5.88 -15.65 -1.83
C SER A 174 -6.58 -16.55 -2.83
N TRP A 175 -7.65 -17.22 -2.41
CA TRP A 175 -8.48 -18.07 -3.25
C TRP A 175 -9.90 -18.14 -2.71
N ASN A 176 -10.86 -18.45 -3.55
CA ASN A 176 -12.20 -18.87 -3.17
C ASN A 176 -12.43 -20.34 -3.56
N GLU A 177 -13.60 -20.87 -3.27
CA GLU A 177 -13.95 -22.28 -3.54
C GLU A 177 -13.82 -22.69 -5.02
N TYR A 178 -13.84 -21.72 -5.94
CA TYR A 178 -13.89 -21.95 -7.39
C TYR A 178 -12.58 -21.60 -8.10
N GLU A 179 -11.62 -20.96 -7.42
CA GLU A 179 -10.43 -20.40 -8.05
C GLU A 179 -9.15 -20.95 -7.42
N LYS A 180 -8.11 -21.11 -8.25
CA LYS A 180 -6.76 -21.42 -7.76
C LYS A 180 -6.20 -20.22 -6.99
N PRO A 181 -5.26 -20.45 -6.06
CA PRO A 181 -4.59 -19.36 -5.39
C PRO A 181 -3.99 -18.33 -6.36
N GLN A 182 -4.30 -17.07 -6.12
CA GLN A 182 -3.83 -15.93 -6.91
C GLN A 182 -3.06 -14.97 -6.02
N LYS A 183 -2.11 -14.25 -6.58
CA LYS A 183 -1.42 -13.17 -5.86
C LYS A 183 -2.40 -12.09 -5.48
N HIS A 184 -2.35 -11.69 -4.22
CA HIS A 184 -3.30 -10.76 -3.65
C HIS A 184 -2.64 -9.79 -2.67
N ALA A 185 -3.29 -8.65 -2.47
CA ALA A 185 -2.89 -7.65 -1.49
C ALA A 185 -4.09 -7.19 -0.66
N TRP A 186 -3.88 -7.09 0.66
CA TRP A 186 -4.85 -6.59 1.62
C TRP A 186 -4.15 -5.82 2.73
N ASN A 187 -4.79 -5.58 3.86
CA ASN A 187 -4.19 -4.80 4.93
C ASN A 187 -4.25 -5.54 6.28
N MET A 188 -3.30 -5.23 7.15
CA MET A 188 -3.42 -5.42 8.57
C MET A 188 -3.52 -4.07 9.26
N VAL A 189 -4.44 -3.95 10.23
CA VAL A 189 -4.65 -2.74 11.01
C VAL A 189 -4.53 -3.03 12.50
N LYS A 190 -4.04 -2.05 13.25
CA LYS A 190 -3.99 -2.13 14.72
C LYS A 190 -5.07 -1.25 15.33
N ILE A 191 -6.10 -1.91 15.86
CA ILE A 191 -7.16 -1.27 16.63
C ILE A 191 -6.94 -1.61 18.11
N ASP A 192 -6.79 -0.58 18.90
CA ASP A 192 -6.39 -0.65 20.31
C ASP A 192 -5.08 -1.43 20.51
N LYS A 193 -5.11 -2.63 21.06
CA LYS A 193 -3.92 -3.47 21.30
C LYS A 193 -3.72 -4.55 20.25
N ASP A 194 -4.76 -4.90 19.48
CA ASP A 194 -4.81 -6.06 18.61
C ASP A 194 -4.63 -5.73 17.14
N TRP A 195 -4.03 -6.65 16.39
CA TRP A 195 -3.94 -6.61 14.96
C TRP A 195 -5.06 -7.43 14.32
N TYR A 196 -5.66 -6.87 13.27
CA TYR A 196 -6.72 -7.50 12.48
C TYR A 196 -6.37 -7.43 11.00
N HIS A 197 -6.87 -8.39 10.24
CA HIS A 197 -6.86 -8.34 8.79
C HIS A 197 -8.11 -7.63 8.28
N ILE A 198 -7.94 -6.88 7.20
CA ILE A 198 -9.03 -6.23 6.49
C ILE A 198 -8.76 -6.33 4.98
N ASP A 199 -9.71 -6.91 4.25
CA ASP A 199 -9.66 -6.95 2.79
C ASP A 199 -10.77 -6.08 2.18
N VAL A 200 -10.39 -4.85 1.87
CA VAL A 200 -11.29 -3.89 1.25
C VAL A 200 -11.67 -4.32 -0.17
N THR A 201 -10.78 -5.00 -0.89
CA THR A 201 -11.01 -5.47 -2.25
C THR A 201 -12.13 -6.50 -2.30
N TRP A 202 -12.07 -7.51 -1.43
CA TRP A 202 -13.11 -8.52 -1.36
C TRP A 202 -14.43 -7.92 -0.89
N ASN A 203 -14.40 -7.00 0.09
CA ASN A 203 -15.61 -6.30 0.50
C ASN A 203 -16.20 -5.39 -0.59
N ILE A 204 -15.38 -4.77 -1.48
CA ILE A 204 -15.87 -4.04 -2.66
C ILE A 204 -16.63 -5.01 -3.59
N ASN A 205 -16.01 -6.14 -3.93
CA ASN A 205 -16.60 -7.12 -4.84
C ASN A 205 -17.92 -7.68 -4.28
N LEU A 206 -17.93 -8.09 -3.02
CA LEU A 206 -19.15 -8.56 -2.34
C LEU A 206 -20.22 -7.47 -2.28
N SER A 207 -19.86 -6.23 -1.96
CA SER A 207 -20.83 -5.11 -1.91
C SER A 207 -21.45 -4.80 -3.27
N GLN A 208 -20.68 -4.97 -4.36
CA GLN A 208 -21.20 -4.82 -5.72
C GLN A 208 -22.17 -5.95 -6.11
N ILE A 209 -21.87 -7.19 -5.73
CA ILE A 209 -22.73 -8.35 -5.98
C ILE A 209 -24.05 -8.22 -5.20
N PHE A 210 -23.97 -7.97 -3.92
CA PHE A 210 -25.13 -7.95 -3.02
C PHE A 210 -25.88 -6.62 -2.96
N LYS A 211 -25.35 -5.54 -3.58
CA LYS A 211 -25.94 -4.20 -3.64
C LYS A 211 -26.10 -3.48 -2.29
N TYR A 212 -25.34 -3.89 -1.27
CA TYR A 212 -25.22 -3.20 0.01
C TYR A 212 -23.80 -3.35 0.57
N VAL A 213 -23.42 -2.46 1.50
CA VAL A 213 -22.08 -2.45 2.10
C VAL A 213 -21.83 -3.73 2.89
N ARG A 214 -20.77 -4.44 2.54
CA ARG A 214 -20.35 -5.71 3.17
C ARG A 214 -19.17 -5.46 4.11
N TYR A 215 -19.13 -6.25 5.18
CA TYR A 215 -18.10 -6.21 6.22
C TYR A 215 -17.51 -7.59 6.52
N ASP A 216 -17.65 -8.55 5.61
CA ASP A 216 -17.22 -9.95 5.80
C ASP A 216 -15.71 -10.04 6.05
N TYR A 217 -14.94 -9.17 5.41
CA TYR A 217 -13.49 -9.06 5.56
C TYR A 217 -13.08 -7.78 6.29
N PHE A 218 -13.86 -7.38 7.29
CA PHE A 218 -13.56 -6.21 8.12
C PHE A 218 -13.14 -6.66 9.52
N ASN A 219 -11.89 -6.39 9.90
CA ASN A 219 -11.32 -6.72 11.21
C ASN A 219 -11.43 -8.20 11.57
N ILE A 220 -11.09 -9.07 10.63
CA ILE A 220 -11.04 -10.52 10.85
C ILE A 220 -9.72 -10.92 11.53
N ARG A 221 -9.79 -11.95 12.36
CA ARG A 221 -8.62 -12.50 13.05
C ARG A 221 -7.78 -13.34 12.11
N GLU A 222 -6.51 -13.53 12.44
CA GLU A 222 -5.60 -14.39 11.66
C GLU A 222 -6.14 -15.82 11.53
N SER A 223 -6.77 -16.36 12.58
CA SER A 223 -7.42 -17.70 12.54
C SER A 223 -8.51 -17.83 11.48
N ASP A 224 -9.10 -16.71 11.06
CA ASP A 224 -10.16 -16.70 10.08
C ASP A 224 -9.63 -16.36 8.69
N VAL A 225 -8.73 -15.39 8.57
CA VAL A 225 -8.14 -15.00 7.28
C VAL A 225 -7.37 -16.14 6.62
N ILE A 226 -6.72 -17.02 7.38
CA ILE A 226 -5.96 -18.17 6.85
C ILE A 226 -6.83 -19.23 6.14
N LYS A 227 -8.16 -19.13 6.19
CA LYS A 227 -9.07 -20.02 5.47
C LYS A 227 -9.02 -19.82 3.96
N ASP A 228 -8.75 -18.58 3.54
CA ASP A 228 -8.76 -18.15 2.13
C ASP A 228 -7.60 -17.20 1.75
N HIS A 229 -6.70 -16.88 2.71
CA HIS A 229 -5.49 -16.08 2.49
C HIS A 229 -4.28 -16.76 3.14
N ARG A 230 -3.17 -16.93 2.43
CA ARG A 230 -1.96 -17.60 2.93
C ARG A 230 -0.68 -16.93 2.41
N ASN A 231 0.47 -17.47 2.85
CA ASN A 231 1.81 -17.11 2.38
C ASN A 231 2.11 -15.61 2.44
N PHE A 232 1.54 -14.93 3.44
CA PHE A 232 1.71 -13.49 3.57
C PHE A 232 2.86 -13.12 4.50
N ASP A 233 3.48 -12.00 4.20
CA ASP A 233 4.51 -11.38 5.02
C ASP A 233 3.90 -10.69 6.25
N LYS A 234 4.55 -10.88 7.41
CA LYS A 234 4.13 -10.28 8.70
C LYS A 234 5.06 -9.16 9.14
#